data_3a612c936329ca225931c44c2aee3db1
#
_entry.id   3a612c936329ca225931c44c2aee3db1
#
_cell.length_a   1.000
_cell.length_b   1.000
_cell.length_c   1.000
_cell.angle_alpha   90.00
_cell.angle_beta   90.00
_cell.angle_gamma   90.00
#
_symmetry.space_group_name_H-M   'P 1'
#
loop_
_entity.id
_entity.type
_entity.pdbx_description
1 polymer ?
#
loop_
_entity_poly.entity_id
_entity_poly.type
_entity_poly.pdbx_seq_one_letter_code
_entity_poly.pdbx_strand_id
1 'polypeptide(L)'
;MNTTITAKFYDEEFVPGTTNIFSSADDSSFDSSSSGRPVKKNKKGVILLPQPSDSPNDPLNWSGPRKMWHFFILSFITGLTAAVSNDAGAAQDSLNKIYGISYDSMNTGAGVLFLFIGWSCIFFAPASSLYGRRITYLICLLAGCLGSVWFALSRRTSDTIWSQAFVGMSEACAEAQVQQSLSDIFFQHQLGSVLTVYILATSVGSFLAPLIAHLISQSLTFRWVGWWGAIICGATLIVLYFGCEETVFDRSKYFPIYQSSRSVDHHVEENDKHEKNNDEKEAEKGHHNDEPLQVSPDETKGIFAPIEHESQASKELLLPYRKRIALITPSPYLEGFGFKQYLRRFVIYFKVFTLPAVWLSGLLWGLQDAYMTFFLTTQDTFFYDDPWNYTETGVAVMNVATLIGAVIGCYMSGVLSDKHVLWMAKRNDGVSEPEFRLWLLFITLLISPAGLIMFGVGADKVWPREAIYVGLAFIGFGWGSIGDTAMSYLMDSYPDIVIQGMVGVSIINNTLACVFTFVCSYWLDGSGTANTYIVLAVIDFVSIAFIIPALYWGKSWRRRTKRIYISLVELTQGMG
;
A
#
# COMPACT_ATOMS: atom_id res chain seq x y z
N MET A 1 11.54 -21.36 13.51
CA MET A 1 10.23 -20.76 13.80
C MET A 1 10.45 -19.70 14.86
N ASN A 2 10.19 -18.41 14.56
CA ASN A 2 10.51 -17.30 15.48
C ASN A 2 9.51 -17.28 16.65
N THR A 3 9.89 -17.79 17.80
CA THR A 3 9.02 -17.97 18.96
C THR A 3 8.49 -16.69 19.58
N THR A 4 9.18 -15.55 19.41
CA THR A 4 8.73 -14.25 19.96
C THR A 4 7.56 -13.67 19.15
N ILE A 5 7.57 -13.85 17.83
CA ILE A 5 6.44 -13.48 16.96
C ILE A 5 5.24 -14.38 17.27
N THR A 6 5.49 -15.67 17.48
CA THR A 6 4.45 -16.65 17.85
C THR A 6 3.80 -16.33 19.21
N ALA A 7 4.55 -15.97 20.26
CA ALA A 7 3.97 -15.70 21.57
C ALA A 7 2.95 -14.55 21.53
N LYS A 8 3.26 -13.43 20.86
CA LYS A 8 2.35 -12.30 20.70
C LYS A 8 1.06 -12.67 19.94
N PHE A 9 1.17 -13.54 18.96
CA PHE A 9 0.02 -13.93 18.13
C PHE A 9 -0.88 -14.97 18.79
N TYR A 10 -0.35 -15.76 19.73
CA TYR A 10 -1.12 -16.75 20.49
C TYR A 10 -1.83 -16.17 21.72
N ASP A 11 -1.54 -14.92 22.10
CA ASP A 11 -2.31 -14.22 23.12
C ASP A 11 -3.78 -14.11 22.66
N GLU A 12 -4.72 -14.56 23.49
CA GLU A 12 -6.16 -14.53 23.17
C GLU A 12 -6.67 -13.10 23.01
N GLU A 13 -6.08 -12.13 23.71
CA GLU A 13 -6.45 -10.72 23.64
C GLU A 13 -5.89 -10.00 22.42
N PHE A 14 -4.88 -10.56 21.74
CA PHE A 14 -4.29 -9.91 20.57
C PHE A 14 -5.30 -9.75 19.43
N VAL A 15 -5.49 -8.50 19.00
CA VAL A 15 -6.27 -8.14 17.80
C VAL A 15 -5.33 -7.46 16.80
N PRO A 16 -5.22 -7.95 15.53
CA PRO A 16 -4.38 -7.32 14.52
C PRO A 16 -4.66 -5.81 14.40
N GLY A 17 -3.62 -4.97 14.30
CA GLY A 17 -3.75 -3.52 14.14
C GLY A 17 -4.11 -2.73 15.41
N THR A 18 -4.50 -3.38 16.51
CA THR A 18 -4.72 -2.69 17.79
C THR A 18 -3.40 -2.59 18.54
N THR A 19 -2.94 -1.37 18.80
CA THR A 19 -1.61 -1.12 19.41
C THR A 19 -1.70 -0.07 20.51
N ASN A 20 -0.99 -0.26 21.61
CA ASN A 20 -0.82 0.78 22.63
C ASN A 20 0.32 1.73 22.18
N ILE A 21 -0.04 3.01 21.93
CA ILE A 21 0.90 4.03 21.46
C ILE A 21 1.48 4.84 22.62
N PHE A 22 0.76 4.93 23.75
CA PHE A 22 1.14 5.67 24.93
C PHE A 22 1.25 4.69 26.10
N SER A 23 2.44 4.09 26.35
CA SER A 23 2.63 3.35 27.59
C SER A 23 2.69 4.33 28.76
N SER A 24 1.81 4.16 29.76
CA SER A 24 1.97 4.79 31.07
C SER A 24 3.31 4.34 31.69
N ALA A 25 3.93 5.22 32.46
CA ALA A 25 5.23 4.95 33.09
C ALA A 25 5.19 3.78 34.09
N ASP A 26 3.98 3.32 34.44
CA ASP A 26 3.75 2.25 35.45
C ASP A 26 3.63 0.84 34.87
N ASP A 27 3.54 0.68 33.51
CA ASP A 27 3.49 -0.63 32.86
C ASP A 27 4.89 -1.24 32.66
N SER A 28 5.67 -1.33 33.75
CA SER A 28 6.91 -2.12 33.79
C SER A 28 6.68 -3.64 33.55
N SER A 29 5.44 -4.09 33.63
CA SER A 29 5.05 -5.49 33.34
C SER A 29 5.04 -5.84 31.85
N PHE A 30 4.89 -4.85 30.95
CA PHE A 30 4.93 -5.08 29.49
C PHE A 30 6.34 -5.01 28.89
N ASP A 31 7.27 -4.33 29.61
CA ASP A 31 8.67 -4.17 29.18
C ASP A 31 9.55 -5.40 29.45
N SER A 32 9.12 -6.33 30.30
CA SER A 32 9.98 -7.43 30.76
C SER A 32 9.76 -8.78 30.06
N SER A 33 8.75 -8.90 29.21
CA SER A 33 8.34 -10.24 28.74
C SER A 33 8.99 -10.74 27.45
N SER A 34 9.76 -9.94 26.69
CA SER A 34 10.26 -10.47 25.42
C SER A 34 11.70 -10.14 24.99
N SER A 35 12.38 -9.12 25.52
CA SER A 35 13.75 -8.86 25.01
C SER A 35 14.73 -8.18 25.97
N GLY A 36 14.33 -7.79 27.18
CA GLY A 36 15.25 -7.10 28.13
C GLY A 36 15.78 -5.74 27.66
N ARG A 37 15.32 -5.22 26.50
CA ARG A 37 15.76 -3.93 25.95
C ARG A 37 14.70 -2.85 26.15
N PRO A 38 15.11 -1.61 26.49
CA PRO A 38 14.17 -0.50 26.61
C PRO A 38 13.53 -0.19 25.26
N VAL A 39 12.21 -0.05 25.23
CA VAL A 39 11.45 0.33 24.04
C VAL A 39 11.83 1.74 23.60
N LYS A 40 12.27 1.90 22.34
CA LYS A 40 12.63 3.22 21.80
C LYS A 40 11.37 4.06 21.59
N LYS A 41 11.40 5.30 22.13
CA LYS A 41 10.31 6.29 22.05
C LYS A 41 10.81 7.55 21.35
N ASN A 42 9.90 8.28 20.70
CA ASN A 42 10.22 9.59 20.14
C ASN A 42 10.29 10.67 21.26
N LYS A 43 10.68 11.91 20.89
CA LYS A 43 10.75 13.05 21.82
C LYS A 43 9.41 13.42 22.49
N LYS A 44 8.29 12.92 21.97
CA LYS A 44 6.93 13.16 22.50
C LYS A 44 6.39 11.97 23.32
N GLY A 45 7.23 10.98 23.64
CA GLY A 45 6.85 9.80 24.40
C GLY A 45 6.09 8.73 23.62
N VAL A 46 5.92 8.90 22.30
CA VAL A 46 5.24 7.91 21.45
C VAL A 46 6.21 6.76 21.13
N ILE A 47 5.74 5.53 21.29
CA ILE A 47 6.50 4.32 20.98
C ILE A 47 6.73 4.27 19.46
N LEU A 48 7.99 4.00 19.07
CA LEU A 48 8.35 3.84 17.67
C LEU A 48 7.94 2.44 17.19
N LEU A 49 7.02 2.39 16.24
CA LEU A 49 6.58 1.15 15.59
C LEU A 49 6.83 1.25 14.07
N PRO A 50 7.44 0.21 13.45
CA PRO A 50 8.16 -0.91 14.08
C PRO A 50 9.40 -0.43 14.84
N GLN A 51 9.87 -1.23 15.82
CA GLN A 51 11.07 -0.88 16.61
C GLN A 51 12.30 -0.87 15.69
N PRO A 52 13.09 0.23 15.67
CA PRO A 52 14.29 0.29 14.85
C PRO A 52 15.42 -0.56 15.49
N SER A 53 16.15 -1.28 14.66
CA SER A 53 17.36 -2.01 15.08
C SER A 53 18.48 -1.04 15.48
N ASP A 54 19.62 -1.57 15.94
CA ASP A 54 20.80 -0.74 16.22
C ASP A 54 21.75 -0.64 15.00
N SER A 55 21.41 -1.27 13.89
CA SER A 55 22.19 -1.23 12.66
C SER A 55 22.04 0.12 11.93
N PRO A 56 23.15 0.71 11.44
CA PRO A 56 23.11 1.90 10.58
C PRO A 56 22.53 1.61 9.19
N ASN A 57 22.36 0.34 8.82
CA ASN A 57 21.82 -0.10 7.55
C ASN A 57 20.28 -0.23 7.58
N ASP A 58 19.65 -0.21 8.75
CA ASP A 58 18.19 -0.22 8.87
C ASP A 58 17.60 1.08 8.27
N PRO A 59 16.66 1.01 7.32
CA PRO A 59 16.01 2.19 6.74
C PRO A 59 15.36 3.11 7.78
N LEU A 60 14.88 2.58 8.91
CA LEU A 60 14.34 3.38 10.01
C LEU A 60 15.37 4.26 10.71
N ASN A 61 16.67 3.95 10.58
CA ASN A 61 17.77 4.71 11.15
C ASN A 61 18.42 5.69 10.16
N TRP A 62 17.97 5.72 8.90
CA TRP A 62 18.55 6.62 7.92
C TRP A 62 18.45 8.09 8.33
N SER A 63 19.43 8.89 7.94
CA SER A 63 19.43 10.34 8.17
C SER A 63 18.23 11.01 7.49
N GLY A 64 17.77 12.12 8.05
CA GLY A 64 16.63 12.87 7.51
C GLY A 64 16.74 13.18 6.02
N PRO A 65 17.87 13.78 5.53
CA PRO A 65 18.05 14.05 4.11
C PRO A 65 17.98 12.81 3.22
N ARG A 66 18.52 11.65 3.69
CA ARG A 66 18.47 10.39 2.94
C ARG A 66 17.04 9.83 2.85
N LYS A 67 16.28 9.90 3.95
CA LYS A 67 14.85 9.54 3.94
C LYS A 67 14.06 10.43 2.99
N MET A 68 14.25 11.76 3.07
CA MET A 68 13.55 12.72 2.21
C MET A 68 13.88 12.55 0.74
N TRP A 69 15.13 12.20 0.40
CA TRP A 69 15.50 11.88 -0.98
C TRP A 69 14.76 10.67 -1.54
N HIS A 70 14.71 9.57 -0.76
CA HIS A 70 13.95 8.38 -1.17
C HIS A 70 12.46 8.64 -1.26
N PHE A 71 11.92 9.39 -0.30
CA PHE A 71 10.54 9.81 -0.31
C PHE A 71 10.18 10.62 -1.56
N PHE A 72 11.03 11.59 -1.91
CA PHE A 72 10.86 12.39 -3.13
C PHE A 72 10.88 11.52 -4.39
N ILE A 73 11.87 10.63 -4.54
CA ILE A 73 11.96 9.74 -5.71
C ILE A 73 10.71 8.86 -5.81
N LEU A 74 10.30 8.23 -4.71
CA LEU A 74 9.14 7.32 -4.70
C LEU A 74 7.83 8.07 -5.00
N SER A 75 7.64 9.25 -4.44
CA SER A 75 6.48 10.10 -4.75
C SER A 75 6.50 10.59 -6.20
N PHE A 76 7.68 10.95 -6.73
CA PHE A 76 7.83 11.35 -8.12
C PHE A 76 7.50 10.22 -9.10
N ILE A 77 7.97 9.00 -8.83
CA ILE A 77 7.64 7.81 -9.65
C ILE A 77 6.13 7.60 -9.67
N THR A 78 5.48 7.69 -8.51
CA THR A 78 4.02 7.53 -8.40
C THR A 78 3.28 8.57 -9.24
N GLY A 79 3.62 9.83 -9.11
CA GLY A 79 3.01 10.90 -9.92
C GLY A 79 3.30 10.75 -11.41
N LEU A 80 4.52 10.32 -11.77
CA LEU A 80 4.91 10.10 -13.17
C LEU A 80 4.14 8.92 -13.81
N THR A 81 4.04 7.79 -13.12
CA THR A 81 3.31 6.63 -13.65
C THR A 81 1.83 6.94 -13.81
N ALA A 82 1.21 7.61 -12.84
CA ALA A 82 -0.16 8.09 -12.94
C ALA A 82 -0.36 9.12 -14.08
N ALA A 83 0.65 9.98 -14.32
CA ALA A 83 0.62 10.93 -15.44
C ALA A 83 0.60 10.22 -16.80
N VAL A 84 1.51 9.27 -17.00
CA VAL A 84 1.62 8.51 -18.26
C VAL A 84 0.40 7.61 -18.49
N SER A 85 -0.26 7.15 -17.43
CA SER A 85 -1.49 6.37 -17.53
C SER A 85 -2.71 7.20 -17.97
N ASN A 86 -2.70 8.51 -17.68
CA ASN A 86 -3.82 9.40 -17.96
C ASN A 86 -3.60 10.35 -19.15
N ASP A 87 -2.46 10.30 -19.84
CA ASP A 87 -2.13 11.23 -20.94
C ASP A 87 -2.70 10.78 -22.31
N ALA A 88 -3.05 9.51 -22.47
CA ALA A 88 -3.49 8.93 -23.74
C ALA A 88 -4.80 9.54 -24.27
N GLY A 89 -5.67 10.06 -23.38
CA GLY A 89 -6.92 10.75 -23.75
C GLY A 89 -6.68 11.93 -24.69
N ALA A 90 -5.62 12.71 -24.46
CA ALA A 90 -5.28 13.87 -25.29
C ALA A 90 -4.91 13.56 -26.77
N ALA A 91 -4.67 12.29 -27.09
CA ALA A 91 -4.33 11.85 -28.44
C ALA A 91 -5.52 11.22 -29.20
N GLN A 92 -6.66 10.97 -28.54
CA GLN A 92 -7.78 10.19 -29.10
C GLN A 92 -8.35 10.81 -30.40
N ASP A 93 -8.61 12.10 -30.40
CA ASP A 93 -9.12 12.82 -31.55
C ASP A 93 -8.18 12.77 -32.76
N SER A 94 -6.88 12.94 -32.51
CA SER A 94 -5.88 12.88 -33.57
C SER A 94 -5.75 11.47 -34.15
N LEU A 95 -5.79 10.44 -33.29
CA LEU A 95 -5.76 9.03 -33.72
C LEU A 95 -7.00 8.66 -34.53
N ASN A 96 -8.18 9.15 -34.14
CA ASN A 96 -9.42 8.95 -34.89
C ASN A 96 -9.38 9.64 -36.26
N LYS A 97 -9.01 10.93 -36.28
CA LYS A 97 -8.98 11.73 -37.55
C LYS A 97 -7.93 11.22 -38.54
N ILE A 98 -6.75 10.79 -38.07
CA ILE A 98 -5.63 10.42 -38.96
C ILE A 98 -5.68 8.95 -39.36
N TYR A 99 -6.05 8.05 -38.45
CA TYR A 99 -5.98 6.61 -38.66
C TYR A 99 -7.33 5.91 -38.64
N GLY A 100 -8.43 6.63 -38.37
CA GLY A 100 -9.78 6.06 -38.29
C GLY A 100 -9.99 5.08 -37.14
N ILE A 101 -9.18 5.18 -36.07
CA ILE A 101 -9.31 4.34 -34.86
C ILE A 101 -10.54 4.81 -34.10
N SER A 102 -11.47 3.91 -33.79
CA SER A 102 -12.68 4.27 -33.06
C SER A 102 -12.42 4.58 -31.60
N TYR A 103 -13.20 5.49 -31.01
CA TYR A 103 -13.15 5.82 -29.59
C TYR A 103 -13.39 4.59 -28.70
N ASP A 104 -14.30 3.67 -29.08
CA ASP A 104 -14.55 2.42 -28.36
C ASP A 104 -13.29 1.53 -28.24
N SER A 105 -12.50 1.49 -29.35
CA SER A 105 -11.23 0.76 -29.33
C SER A 105 -10.22 1.41 -28.40
N MET A 106 -10.19 2.74 -28.34
CA MET A 106 -9.30 3.47 -27.42
C MET A 106 -9.75 3.33 -25.96
N ASN A 107 -11.06 3.32 -25.72
CA ASN A 107 -11.63 3.00 -24.40
C ASN A 107 -11.31 1.56 -23.98
N THR A 108 -11.27 0.61 -24.93
CA THR A 108 -10.77 -0.74 -24.67
C THR A 108 -9.31 -0.70 -24.19
N GLY A 109 -8.47 0.16 -24.75
CA GLY A 109 -7.10 0.40 -24.28
C GLY A 109 -7.05 0.89 -22.85
N ALA A 110 -7.92 1.84 -22.46
CA ALA A 110 -8.04 2.32 -21.08
C ALA A 110 -8.50 1.20 -20.12
N GLY A 111 -9.45 0.34 -20.53
CA GLY A 111 -9.83 -0.84 -19.76
C GLY A 111 -8.68 -1.82 -19.56
N VAL A 112 -7.87 -2.06 -20.60
CA VAL A 112 -6.66 -2.90 -20.53
C VAL A 112 -5.61 -2.28 -19.63
N LEU A 113 -5.43 -0.96 -19.65
CA LEU A 113 -4.56 -0.23 -18.72
C LEU A 113 -4.89 -0.58 -17.28
N PHE A 114 -6.12 -0.36 -16.84
CA PHE A 114 -6.55 -0.67 -15.48
C PHE A 114 -6.36 -2.15 -15.13
N LEU A 115 -6.70 -3.05 -16.03
CA LEU A 115 -6.47 -4.47 -15.80
C LEU A 115 -5.00 -4.78 -15.52
N PHE A 116 -4.08 -4.19 -16.29
CA PHE A 116 -2.65 -4.42 -16.11
C PHE A 116 -2.06 -3.68 -14.91
N ILE A 117 -2.61 -2.54 -14.48
CA ILE A 117 -2.22 -1.91 -13.21
C ILE A 117 -2.46 -2.89 -12.05
N GLY A 118 -3.70 -3.36 -11.86
CA GLY A 118 -4.06 -4.21 -10.74
C GLY A 118 -3.41 -5.58 -10.78
N TRP A 119 -3.55 -6.29 -11.92
CA TRP A 119 -3.10 -7.68 -12.02
C TRP A 119 -1.59 -7.84 -12.14
N SER A 120 -0.84 -6.85 -12.60
CA SER A 120 0.62 -6.89 -12.59
C SER A 120 1.20 -6.83 -11.17
N CYS A 121 0.50 -6.22 -10.22
CA CYS A 121 0.92 -6.18 -8.82
C CYS A 121 1.15 -7.58 -8.23
N ILE A 122 0.30 -8.57 -8.57
CA ILE A 122 0.41 -9.93 -8.04
C ILE A 122 1.66 -10.65 -8.54
N PHE A 123 2.21 -10.23 -9.70
CA PHE A 123 3.45 -10.78 -10.23
C PHE A 123 4.67 -10.07 -9.64
N PHE A 124 4.62 -8.75 -9.49
CA PHE A 124 5.77 -7.98 -9.00
C PHE A 124 5.95 -8.07 -7.48
N ALA A 125 4.88 -8.22 -6.71
CA ALA A 125 4.98 -8.25 -5.25
C ALA A 125 5.75 -9.45 -4.69
N PRO A 126 5.56 -10.71 -5.15
CA PRO A 126 6.42 -11.82 -4.76
C PRO A 126 7.88 -11.63 -5.18
N ALA A 127 8.10 -11.06 -6.39
CA ALA A 127 9.45 -10.77 -6.88
C ALA A 127 10.15 -9.73 -6.01
N SER A 128 9.47 -8.64 -5.63
CA SER A 128 10.03 -7.60 -4.77
C SER A 128 10.42 -8.10 -3.40
N SER A 129 9.68 -9.09 -2.87
CA SER A 129 9.97 -9.71 -1.58
C SER A 129 11.13 -10.70 -1.61
N LEU A 130 11.43 -11.31 -2.78
CA LEU A 130 12.48 -12.33 -2.94
C LEU A 130 13.79 -11.74 -3.47
N TYR A 131 13.70 -10.84 -4.44
CA TYR A 131 14.87 -10.33 -5.17
C TYR A 131 15.21 -8.87 -4.85
N GLY A 132 14.41 -8.22 -4.03
CA GLY A 132 14.54 -6.80 -3.68
C GLY A 132 13.53 -5.92 -4.39
N ARG A 133 13.24 -4.76 -3.80
CA ARG A 133 12.22 -3.82 -4.32
C ARG A 133 12.72 -2.99 -5.47
N ARG A 134 14.01 -2.67 -5.45
CA ARG A 134 14.64 -1.81 -6.44
C ARG A 134 14.55 -2.36 -7.87
N ILE A 135 14.77 -3.67 -8.06
CA ILE A 135 14.69 -4.31 -9.38
C ILE A 135 13.29 -4.20 -9.99
N THR A 136 12.25 -4.30 -9.16
CA THR A 136 10.86 -4.21 -9.62
C THR A 136 10.51 -2.80 -10.09
N TYR A 137 10.97 -1.76 -9.41
CA TYR A 137 10.81 -0.37 -9.88
C TYR A 137 11.47 -0.14 -11.25
N LEU A 138 12.68 -0.68 -11.44
CA LEU A 138 13.40 -0.54 -12.70
C LEU A 138 12.67 -1.25 -13.85
N ILE A 139 12.12 -2.44 -13.61
CA ILE A 139 11.34 -3.19 -14.60
C ILE A 139 10.05 -2.44 -14.95
N CYS A 140 9.34 -1.94 -13.94
CA CYS A 140 8.10 -1.18 -14.14
C CYS A 140 8.33 0.11 -14.93
N LEU A 141 9.34 0.92 -14.56
CA LEU A 141 9.67 2.13 -15.32
C LEU A 141 10.15 1.83 -16.75
N LEU A 142 10.88 0.73 -16.94
CA LEU A 142 11.26 0.28 -18.28
C LEU A 142 10.03 -0.09 -19.10
N ALA A 143 9.05 -0.79 -18.51
CA ALA A 143 7.78 -1.08 -19.17
C ALA A 143 7.04 0.21 -19.56
N GLY A 144 6.97 1.21 -18.66
CA GLY A 144 6.38 2.53 -18.96
C GLY A 144 7.08 3.25 -20.10
N CYS A 145 8.41 3.24 -20.11
CA CYS A 145 9.20 3.80 -21.20
C CYS A 145 8.87 3.12 -22.55
N LEU A 146 8.86 1.79 -22.59
CA LEU A 146 8.54 1.01 -23.79
C LEU A 146 7.08 1.21 -24.23
N GLY A 147 6.13 1.24 -23.28
CA GLY A 147 4.72 1.51 -23.55
C GLY A 147 4.50 2.90 -24.16
N SER A 148 5.15 3.93 -23.60
CA SER A 148 5.08 5.30 -24.14
C SER A 148 5.71 5.43 -25.53
N VAL A 149 6.86 4.78 -25.78
CA VAL A 149 7.46 4.71 -27.13
C VAL A 149 6.50 4.01 -28.11
N TRP A 150 5.92 2.88 -27.70
CA TRP A 150 4.96 2.17 -28.55
C TRP A 150 3.74 3.02 -28.85
N PHE A 151 3.18 3.71 -27.83
CA PHE A 151 2.07 4.64 -28.01
C PHE A 151 2.43 5.78 -28.98
N ALA A 152 3.61 6.39 -28.85
CA ALA A 152 4.07 7.43 -29.78
C ALA A 152 4.16 6.96 -31.25
N LEU A 153 4.43 5.69 -31.46
CA LEU A 153 4.54 5.06 -32.77
C LEU A 153 3.23 4.44 -33.29
N SER A 154 2.16 4.53 -32.52
CA SER A 154 0.86 3.91 -32.85
C SER A 154 0.32 4.34 -34.19
N ARG A 155 -0.16 3.33 -34.95
CA ARG A 155 -0.83 3.50 -36.28
C ARG A 155 -2.04 2.60 -36.41
N ARG A 156 -2.18 1.58 -35.58
CA ARG A 156 -3.24 0.57 -35.65
C ARG A 156 -3.97 0.51 -34.34
N THR A 157 -5.19 0.04 -34.33
CA THR A 157 -6.00 -0.20 -33.13
C THR A 157 -5.27 -1.09 -32.12
N SER A 158 -4.57 -2.14 -32.58
CA SER A 158 -3.78 -2.99 -31.68
C SER A 158 -2.66 -2.26 -30.96
N ASP A 159 -2.04 -1.27 -31.60
CA ASP A 159 -0.96 -0.50 -31.01
C ASP A 159 -1.48 0.36 -29.85
N THR A 160 -2.65 0.99 -30.01
CA THR A 160 -3.27 1.83 -28.99
C THR A 160 -3.73 1.02 -27.78
N ILE A 161 -4.13 -0.24 -27.96
CA ILE A 161 -4.58 -1.13 -26.88
C ILE A 161 -3.37 -1.71 -26.13
N TRP A 162 -2.44 -2.34 -26.82
CA TRP A 162 -1.36 -3.08 -26.18
C TRP A 162 -0.26 -2.19 -25.60
N SER A 163 -0.07 -0.98 -26.13
CA SER A 163 0.80 0.02 -25.48
C SER A 163 0.31 0.35 -24.06
N GLN A 164 -1.01 0.43 -23.86
CA GLN A 164 -1.62 0.70 -22.57
C GLN A 164 -1.40 -0.44 -21.56
N ALA A 165 -1.26 -1.69 -22.00
CA ALA A 165 -0.87 -2.79 -21.11
C ALA A 165 0.51 -2.56 -20.50
N PHE A 166 1.49 -2.08 -21.27
CA PHE A 166 2.84 -1.77 -20.77
C PHE A 166 2.84 -0.54 -19.86
N VAL A 167 2.05 0.47 -20.18
CA VAL A 167 1.86 1.64 -19.32
C VAL A 167 1.22 1.24 -18.00
N GLY A 168 0.16 0.43 -18.00
CA GLY A 168 -0.46 -0.10 -16.78
C GLY A 168 0.50 -0.92 -15.94
N MET A 169 1.33 -1.76 -16.57
CA MET A 169 2.37 -2.50 -15.88
C MET A 169 3.37 -1.57 -15.17
N SER A 170 3.63 -0.36 -15.69
CA SER A 170 4.52 0.59 -15.04
C SER A 170 3.93 1.17 -13.75
N GLU A 171 2.63 1.40 -13.70
CA GLU A 171 1.96 1.95 -12.52
C GLU A 171 1.79 0.91 -11.41
N ALA A 172 1.81 -0.38 -11.72
CA ALA A 172 1.71 -1.45 -10.75
C ALA A 172 2.74 -1.36 -9.60
N CYS A 173 3.93 -0.78 -9.83
CA CYS A 173 4.90 -0.56 -8.75
C CYS A 173 4.46 0.53 -7.77
N ALA A 174 3.73 1.53 -8.22
CA ALA A 174 3.21 2.59 -7.37
C ALA A 174 2.10 2.06 -6.46
N GLU A 175 1.22 1.20 -6.96
CA GLU A 175 0.04 0.70 -6.26
C GLU A 175 0.34 -0.14 -5.00
N ALA A 176 1.45 -0.86 -4.94
CA ALA A 176 1.76 -1.70 -3.78
C ALA A 176 3.18 -1.52 -3.24
N GLN A 177 4.18 -1.45 -4.11
CA GLN A 177 5.58 -1.54 -3.69
C GLN A 177 6.12 -0.22 -3.14
N VAL A 178 5.69 0.93 -3.68
CA VAL A 178 6.05 2.25 -3.14
C VAL A 178 5.54 2.38 -1.72
N GLN A 179 4.29 2.03 -1.47
CA GLN A 179 3.69 2.09 -0.14
C GLN A 179 4.42 1.18 0.86
N GLN A 180 4.80 -0.02 0.43
CA GLN A 180 5.63 -0.91 1.24
C GLN A 180 7.01 -0.30 1.54
N SER A 181 7.69 0.28 0.55
CA SER A 181 8.98 0.93 0.78
C SER A 181 8.86 2.14 1.71
N LEU A 182 7.77 2.89 1.64
CA LEU A 182 7.48 3.99 2.56
C LEU A 182 7.27 3.47 4.00
N SER A 183 6.59 2.34 4.17
CA SER A 183 6.41 1.70 5.49
C SER A 183 7.71 1.16 6.09
N ASP A 184 8.73 0.86 5.27
CA ASP A 184 10.05 0.46 5.77
C ASP A 184 10.91 1.63 6.24
N ILE A 185 10.72 2.81 5.64
CA ILE A 185 11.54 4.01 5.88
C ILE A 185 10.96 4.86 7.02
N PHE A 186 9.60 4.89 7.15
CA PHE A 186 8.89 5.73 8.11
C PHE A 186 8.22 4.91 9.20
N PHE A 187 8.01 5.54 10.37
CA PHE A 187 7.30 4.91 11.48
C PHE A 187 5.78 4.98 11.28
N GLN A 188 5.05 4.03 11.86
CA GLN A 188 3.60 3.93 11.74
C GLN A 188 2.85 5.23 12.08
N HIS A 189 3.30 5.96 13.12
CA HIS A 189 2.70 7.24 13.51
C HIS A 189 2.93 8.40 12.52
N GLN A 190 3.79 8.22 11.50
CA GLN A 190 4.07 9.19 10.44
C GLN A 190 3.45 8.76 9.10
N LEU A 191 2.98 7.52 9.03
CA LEU A 191 2.65 6.88 7.77
C LEU A 191 1.44 7.55 7.07
N GLY A 192 0.45 8.01 7.83
CA GLY A 192 -0.68 8.76 7.28
C GLY A 192 -0.21 10.01 6.52
N SER A 193 0.59 10.86 7.16
CA SER A 193 1.13 12.08 6.51
C SER A 193 2.03 11.77 5.31
N VAL A 194 2.75 10.63 5.33
CA VAL A 194 3.58 10.18 4.21
C VAL A 194 2.71 9.72 3.04
N LEU A 195 1.65 8.96 3.32
CA LEU A 195 0.69 8.51 2.31
C LEU A 195 -0.09 9.67 1.70
N THR A 196 -0.37 10.73 2.47
CA THR A 196 -0.96 11.96 1.92
C THR A 196 -0.17 12.52 0.74
N VAL A 197 1.16 12.59 0.87
CA VAL A 197 2.02 13.09 -0.22
C VAL A 197 2.06 12.12 -1.39
N TYR A 198 2.00 10.80 -1.12
CA TYR A 198 1.88 9.78 -2.15
C TYR A 198 0.58 9.97 -2.95
N ILE A 199 -0.59 10.06 -2.31
CA ILE A 199 -1.88 10.29 -2.97
C ILE A 199 -1.91 11.66 -3.67
N LEU A 200 -1.30 12.68 -3.08
CA LEU A 200 -1.16 13.99 -3.73
C LEU A 200 -0.33 13.90 -5.02
N ALA A 201 0.76 13.15 -5.03
CA ALA A 201 1.56 12.94 -6.23
C ALA A 201 0.77 12.21 -7.31
N THR A 202 -0.01 11.17 -6.94
CA THR A 202 -0.94 10.50 -7.85
C THR A 202 -1.99 11.48 -8.38
N SER A 203 -2.60 12.30 -7.52
CA SER A 203 -3.59 13.33 -7.92
C SER A 203 -3.02 14.32 -8.94
N VAL A 204 -1.80 14.81 -8.69
CA VAL A 204 -1.12 15.72 -9.63
C VAL A 204 -0.88 15.01 -10.96
N GLY A 205 -0.42 13.77 -10.95
CA GLY A 205 -0.26 12.96 -12.15
C GLY A 205 -1.59 12.79 -12.91
N SER A 206 -2.62 12.29 -12.24
CA SER A 206 -3.90 11.96 -12.90
C SER A 206 -4.68 13.18 -13.42
N PHE A 207 -4.66 14.32 -12.69
CA PHE A 207 -5.47 15.47 -13.10
C PHE A 207 -4.71 16.55 -13.87
N LEU A 208 -3.40 16.69 -13.67
CA LEU A 208 -2.62 17.70 -14.37
C LEU A 208 -2.03 17.18 -15.69
N ALA A 209 -1.72 15.88 -15.78
CA ALA A 209 -1.14 15.31 -16.99
C ALA A 209 -2.05 15.42 -18.22
N PRO A 210 -3.37 15.17 -18.16
CA PRO A 210 -4.25 15.39 -19.31
C PRO A 210 -4.19 16.82 -19.86
N LEU A 211 -4.12 17.82 -18.96
CA LEU A 211 -3.97 19.22 -19.38
C LEU A 211 -2.63 19.46 -20.10
N ILE A 212 -1.55 18.96 -19.55
CA ILE A 212 -0.19 19.11 -20.14
C ILE A 212 -0.12 18.35 -21.46
N ALA A 213 -0.63 17.11 -21.52
CA ALA A 213 -0.66 16.28 -22.73
C ALA A 213 -1.47 16.94 -23.85
N HIS A 214 -2.58 17.57 -23.48
CA HIS A 214 -3.41 18.32 -24.42
C HIS A 214 -2.65 19.52 -25.02
N LEU A 215 -1.99 20.34 -24.20
CA LEU A 215 -1.17 21.47 -24.65
C LEU A 215 -0.02 21.01 -25.56
N ILE A 216 0.60 19.86 -25.27
CA ILE A 216 1.64 19.23 -26.11
C ILE A 216 1.02 18.78 -27.45
N SER A 217 -0.13 18.12 -27.43
CA SER A 217 -0.79 17.63 -28.64
C SER A 217 -1.17 18.76 -29.59
N GLN A 218 -1.64 19.89 -29.04
CA GLN A 218 -1.97 21.09 -29.84
C GLN A 218 -0.74 21.80 -30.42
N SER A 219 0.33 21.94 -29.62
CA SER A 219 1.50 22.72 -30.02
C SER A 219 2.44 21.96 -30.95
N LEU A 220 2.51 20.65 -30.81
CA LEU A 220 3.43 19.79 -31.57
C LEU A 220 2.66 18.78 -32.42
N THR A 221 2.52 17.57 -31.93
CA THR A 221 1.67 16.51 -32.51
C THR A 221 1.32 15.55 -31.38
N PHE A 222 0.23 14.79 -31.50
CA PHE A 222 -0.17 13.78 -30.52
C PHE A 222 0.96 12.78 -30.18
N ARG A 223 1.86 12.51 -31.12
CA ARG A 223 3.01 11.60 -30.91
C ARG A 223 3.97 12.10 -29.83
N TRP A 224 4.07 13.41 -29.65
CA TRP A 224 4.92 14.00 -28.62
C TRP A 224 4.40 13.74 -27.21
N VAL A 225 3.13 13.45 -27.03
CA VAL A 225 2.60 13.00 -25.74
C VAL A 225 3.32 11.71 -25.31
N GLY A 226 3.36 10.71 -26.18
CA GLY A 226 4.11 9.47 -25.89
C GLY A 226 5.63 9.67 -25.83
N TRP A 227 6.23 10.53 -26.67
CA TRP A 227 7.66 10.80 -26.60
C TRP A 227 8.07 11.49 -25.31
N TRP A 228 7.29 12.45 -24.80
CA TRP A 228 7.56 13.07 -23.50
C TRP A 228 7.43 12.07 -22.36
N GLY A 229 6.40 11.22 -22.38
CA GLY A 229 6.28 10.10 -21.44
C GLY A 229 7.53 9.21 -21.43
N ALA A 230 7.99 8.79 -22.61
CA ALA A 230 9.19 7.96 -22.76
C ALA A 230 10.47 8.65 -22.25
N ILE A 231 10.67 9.92 -22.59
CA ILE A 231 11.85 10.70 -22.17
C ILE A 231 11.89 10.85 -20.66
N ILE A 232 10.77 11.22 -20.04
CA ILE A 232 10.71 11.42 -18.59
C ILE A 232 10.86 10.09 -17.86
N CYS A 233 10.19 9.01 -18.31
CA CYS A 233 10.36 7.66 -17.76
C CYS A 233 11.82 7.19 -17.88
N GLY A 234 12.46 7.40 -19.03
CA GLY A 234 13.86 7.04 -19.26
C GLY A 234 14.83 7.83 -18.37
N ALA A 235 14.61 9.14 -18.22
CA ALA A 235 15.40 9.98 -17.32
C ALA A 235 15.21 9.54 -15.85
N THR A 236 13.97 9.25 -15.44
CA THR A 236 13.65 8.77 -14.11
C THR A 236 14.25 7.40 -13.84
N LEU A 237 14.29 6.51 -14.83
CA LEU A 237 14.95 5.22 -14.75
C LEU A 237 16.44 5.36 -14.40
N ILE A 238 17.13 6.33 -15.05
CA ILE A 238 18.54 6.63 -14.77
C ILE A 238 18.70 7.19 -13.34
N VAL A 239 17.87 8.16 -12.96
CA VAL A 239 17.88 8.74 -11.61
C VAL A 239 17.64 7.68 -10.55
N LEU A 240 16.67 6.80 -10.77
CA LEU A 240 16.35 5.71 -9.85
C LEU A 240 17.49 4.68 -9.77
N TYR A 241 18.12 4.37 -10.90
CA TYR A 241 19.24 3.42 -10.94
C TYR A 241 20.41 3.88 -10.05
N PHE A 242 20.73 5.17 -10.03
CA PHE A 242 21.80 5.70 -9.20
C PHE A 242 21.32 6.25 -7.85
N GLY A 243 20.11 6.76 -7.73
CA GLY A 243 19.64 7.51 -6.57
C GLY A 243 18.79 6.73 -5.59
N CYS A 244 18.17 5.61 -5.99
CA CYS A 244 17.35 4.81 -5.10
C CYS A 244 18.14 3.64 -4.52
N GLU A 245 18.19 3.56 -3.19
CA GLU A 245 18.81 2.45 -2.48
C GLU A 245 17.77 1.37 -2.13
N GLU A 246 18.22 0.16 -1.86
CA GLU A 246 17.35 -0.94 -1.44
C GLU A 246 16.80 -0.71 -0.03
N THR A 247 15.50 -0.92 0.16
CA THR A 247 14.81 -0.72 1.45
C THR A 247 14.55 -2.01 2.20
N VAL A 248 14.78 -3.16 1.58
CA VAL A 248 14.62 -4.46 2.25
C VAL A 248 15.65 -4.62 3.36
N PHE A 249 15.17 -4.82 4.59
CA PHE A 249 16.02 -5.02 5.75
C PHE A 249 15.40 -6.06 6.70
N ASP A 250 16.19 -7.05 7.07
CA ASP A 250 15.76 -8.10 7.99
C ASP A 250 16.07 -7.70 9.45
N ARG A 251 15.06 -7.18 10.13
CA ARG A 251 15.16 -6.77 11.54
C ARG A 251 15.20 -7.96 12.49
N SER A 252 14.74 -9.15 12.09
CA SER A 252 14.68 -10.32 12.96
C SER A 252 16.06 -10.75 13.50
N LYS A 253 17.13 -10.44 12.75
CA LYS A 253 18.52 -10.72 13.14
C LYS A 253 19.00 -9.92 14.37
N TYR A 254 18.35 -8.78 14.63
CA TYR A 254 18.77 -7.84 15.69
C TYR A 254 17.93 -7.94 16.96
N PHE A 255 16.82 -8.68 16.91
CA PHE A 255 16.00 -8.95 18.07
C PHE A 255 16.29 -10.36 18.56
N PRO A 256 16.71 -10.56 19.83
CA PRO A 256 17.03 -11.87 20.35
C PRO A 256 15.80 -12.77 20.26
N ILE A 257 15.97 -13.88 19.56
CA ILE A 257 14.98 -14.95 19.53
C ILE A 257 15.06 -15.62 20.90
N TYR A 258 14.00 -15.55 21.67
CA TYR A 258 13.84 -16.41 22.84
C TYR A 258 13.78 -17.85 22.32
N GLN A 259 14.91 -18.55 22.37
CA GLN A 259 14.91 -19.99 22.17
C GLN A 259 14.14 -20.56 23.36
N SER A 260 12.86 -20.84 23.18
CA SER A 260 12.10 -21.56 24.18
C SER A 260 12.74 -22.93 24.35
N SER A 261 12.85 -23.32 25.59
CA SER A 261 13.37 -24.53 26.18
C SER A 261 12.85 -25.87 25.63
N ARG A 262 12.58 -25.95 24.34
CA ARG A 262 12.27 -27.24 23.67
C ARG A 262 13.47 -28.19 23.56
N SER A 263 14.69 -27.64 23.68
CA SER A 263 15.90 -28.47 23.79
C SER A 263 16.08 -29.08 25.19
N VAL A 264 15.45 -28.48 26.22
CA VAL A 264 15.51 -29.02 27.58
C VAL A 264 14.53 -30.18 27.75
N ASP A 265 13.34 -30.08 27.14
CA ASP A 265 12.34 -31.17 27.21
C ASP A 265 12.76 -32.46 26.46
N HIS A 266 13.54 -32.33 25.37
CA HIS A 266 14.06 -33.52 24.71
C HIS A 266 15.22 -34.18 25.47
N HIS A 267 16.03 -33.42 26.21
CA HIS A 267 17.08 -33.99 27.06
C HIS A 267 16.52 -34.57 28.37
N VAL A 268 15.42 -34.01 28.88
CA VAL A 268 14.73 -34.56 30.05
C VAL A 268 13.97 -35.83 29.67
N GLU A 269 13.31 -35.88 28.50
CA GLU A 269 12.64 -37.12 28.03
C GLU A 269 13.66 -38.23 27.62
N GLU A 270 14.85 -37.89 27.12
CA GLU A 270 15.88 -38.88 26.85
C GLU A 270 16.56 -39.39 28.15
N ASN A 271 16.75 -38.53 29.14
CA ASN A 271 17.26 -38.95 30.45
C ASN A 271 16.23 -39.78 31.23
N ASP A 272 14.96 -39.41 31.19
CA ASP A 272 13.89 -40.22 31.80
C ASP A 272 13.73 -41.61 31.14
N LYS A 273 14.02 -41.73 29.83
CA LYS A 273 14.01 -43.04 29.14
C LYS A 273 15.27 -43.87 29.46
N HIS A 274 16.41 -43.24 29.76
CA HIS A 274 17.60 -43.95 30.19
C HIS A 274 17.53 -44.35 31.68
N GLU A 275 16.92 -43.56 32.55
CA GLU A 275 16.68 -43.92 33.94
C GLU A 275 15.65 -45.04 34.06
N LYS A 276 14.54 -45.00 33.34
CA LYS A 276 13.54 -46.09 33.34
C LYS A 276 14.07 -47.42 32.85
N ASN A 277 15.04 -47.44 31.95
CA ASN A 277 15.68 -48.69 31.48
C ASN A 277 16.76 -49.23 32.46
N ASN A 278 17.27 -48.42 33.38
CA ASN A 278 18.17 -48.87 34.43
C ASN A 278 17.45 -49.38 35.66
N ASP A 279 16.26 -48.80 35.99
CA ASP A 279 15.48 -49.18 37.17
C ASP A 279 14.84 -50.60 37.06
N GLU A 280 14.62 -51.11 35.84
CA GLU A 280 14.10 -52.49 35.66
C GLU A 280 15.19 -53.57 35.89
N LYS A 281 16.47 -53.20 36.03
CA LYS A 281 17.55 -54.17 36.29
C LYS A 281 18.08 -54.20 37.74
N GLU A 282 17.70 -53.26 38.60
CA GLU A 282 18.14 -53.19 40.01
C GLU A 282 17.05 -53.39 41.05
N ALA A 283 15.85 -53.87 40.65
CA ALA A 283 14.73 -54.15 41.57
C ALA A 283 14.88 -55.44 42.39
N GLU A 284 16.10 -55.96 42.57
CA GLU A 284 16.39 -57.09 43.41
C GLU A 284 17.57 -56.87 44.33
N LYS A 285 17.54 -55.82 45.20
CA LYS A 285 18.27 -55.84 46.51
C LYS A 285 18.09 -54.51 47.26
N GLY A 286 17.27 -54.63 48.31
CA GLY A 286 17.61 -54.16 49.68
C GLY A 286 17.60 -52.64 50.00
N HIS A 287 16.55 -52.25 50.72
CA HIS A 287 16.57 -51.36 51.91
C HIS A 287 17.68 -50.33 52.17
N HIS A 288 17.34 -49.08 52.23
CA HIS A 288 17.45 -48.16 53.38
C HIS A 288 17.77 -46.67 52.99
N ASN A 289 17.05 -45.80 53.67
CA ASN A 289 17.29 -44.41 54.07
C ASN A 289 16.94 -43.25 53.15
N ASP A 290 15.81 -42.67 53.48
CA ASP A 290 15.38 -41.31 53.13
C ASP A 290 16.27 -40.26 53.80
N GLU A 291 16.96 -39.42 53.03
CA GLU A 291 17.39 -38.08 53.38
C GLU A 291 17.08 -37.11 52.24
N PRO A 292 16.48 -35.93 52.50
CA PRO A 292 16.17 -34.96 51.46
C PRO A 292 17.41 -34.21 51.00
N LEU A 293 17.72 -34.28 49.69
CA LEU A 293 18.77 -33.49 49.06
C LEU A 293 18.42 -31.99 49.15
N GLN A 294 19.15 -31.27 50.01
CA GLN A 294 19.21 -29.81 50.01
C GLN A 294 20.00 -29.35 48.80
N VAL A 295 19.27 -28.76 47.80
CA VAL A 295 19.87 -28.05 46.68
C VAL A 295 20.39 -26.70 47.20
N SER A 296 21.71 -26.49 47.12
CA SER A 296 22.37 -25.24 47.55
C SER A 296 21.98 -24.08 46.60
N PRO A 297 21.84 -22.84 47.13
CA PRO A 297 21.41 -21.68 46.34
C PRO A 297 22.41 -21.14 45.32
N ASP A 298 23.57 -21.77 45.16
CA ASP A 298 24.66 -21.26 44.31
C ASP A 298 24.71 -21.84 42.89
N GLU A 299 23.94 -22.90 42.57
CA GLU A 299 23.93 -23.48 41.23
C GLU A 299 22.97 -22.79 40.23
N THR A 300 22.09 -21.92 40.70
CA THR A 300 21.16 -21.17 39.82
C THR A 300 21.76 -19.95 39.14
N LYS A 301 23.01 -19.60 39.42
CA LYS A 301 23.72 -18.45 38.81
C LYS A 301 24.40 -18.77 37.46
N GLY A 302 24.44 -20.03 37.04
CA GLY A 302 25.17 -20.47 35.86
C GLY A 302 24.36 -20.54 34.55
N ILE A 303 23.02 -20.36 34.59
CA ILE A 303 22.16 -20.64 33.41
C ILE A 303 21.76 -19.36 32.64
N PHE A 304 22.03 -18.19 33.18
CA PHE A 304 21.78 -16.90 32.52
C PHE A 304 23.06 -16.16 32.19
N ALA A 305 23.91 -16.73 31.32
CA ALA A 305 24.90 -15.91 30.65
C ALA A 305 24.18 -15.07 29.57
N PRO A 306 24.23 -13.73 29.62
CA PRO A 306 23.74 -12.92 28.54
C PRO A 306 24.57 -13.25 27.28
N ILE A 307 23.95 -13.81 26.26
CA ILE A 307 24.64 -14.06 25.00
C ILE A 307 25.10 -12.71 24.47
N GLU A 308 26.41 -12.52 24.31
CA GLU A 308 27.12 -11.32 23.85
C GLU A 308 26.75 -10.88 22.41
N HIS A 309 25.47 -10.89 22.03
CA HIS A 309 25.04 -10.32 20.75
C HIS A 309 24.96 -8.77 20.75
N GLU A 310 25.03 -8.14 21.92
CA GLU A 310 25.00 -6.66 22.03
C GLU A 310 26.25 -5.98 21.44
N SER A 311 27.38 -6.67 21.41
CA SER A 311 28.64 -6.08 20.94
C SER A 311 28.81 -6.09 19.40
N GLN A 312 28.04 -6.89 18.66
CA GLN A 312 28.19 -6.99 17.22
C GLN A 312 27.40 -5.93 16.45
N ALA A 313 26.18 -5.59 16.89
CA ALA A 313 25.34 -4.58 16.23
C ALA A 313 25.92 -3.16 16.31
N SER A 314 26.61 -2.82 17.40
CA SER A 314 27.25 -1.50 17.59
C SER A 314 28.54 -1.31 16.77
N LYS A 315 29.07 -2.39 16.17
CA LYS A 315 30.27 -2.36 15.30
C LYS A 315 29.96 -2.50 13.82
N GLU A 316 28.67 -2.62 13.45
CA GLU A 316 28.30 -2.77 12.06
C GLU A 316 28.52 -1.49 11.28
N LEU A 317 29.34 -1.55 10.23
CA LEU A 317 29.61 -0.42 9.36
C LEU A 317 28.52 -0.24 8.31
N LEU A 318 28.29 1.00 7.92
CA LEU A 318 27.41 1.30 6.78
C LEU A 318 27.92 0.56 5.53
N LEU A 319 27.03 -0.16 4.86
CA LEU A 319 27.36 -0.87 3.62
C LEU A 319 27.91 0.10 2.56
N PRO A 320 28.94 -0.29 1.78
CA PRO A 320 29.46 0.54 0.71
C PRO A 320 28.37 0.82 -0.32
N TYR A 321 28.43 2.00 -0.95
CA TYR A 321 27.40 2.49 -1.88
C TYR A 321 27.01 1.45 -2.95
N ARG A 322 28.00 0.76 -3.56
CA ARG A 322 27.74 -0.28 -4.58
C ARG A 322 26.86 -1.44 -4.08
N LYS A 323 26.98 -1.81 -2.80
CA LYS A 323 26.12 -2.85 -2.20
C LYS A 323 24.72 -2.32 -1.90
N ARG A 324 24.58 -1.05 -1.50
CA ARG A 324 23.29 -0.40 -1.25
C ARG A 324 22.47 -0.20 -2.53
N ILE A 325 23.15 -0.01 -3.67
CA ILE A 325 22.52 0.12 -5.00
C ILE A 325 22.61 -1.17 -5.82
N ALA A 326 22.82 -2.32 -5.19
CA ALA A 326 22.83 -3.60 -5.91
C ALA A 326 21.49 -3.80 -6.65
N LEU A 327 21.56 -4.31 -7.88
CA LEU A 327 20.39 -4.51 -8.72
C LEU A 327 19.43 -5.54 -8.10
N ILE A 328 20.00 -6.63 -7.60
CA ILE A 328 19.26 -7.70 -6.93
C ILE A 328 19.82 -7.83 -5.52
N THR A 329 18.93 -7.75 -4.53
CA THR A 329 19.25 -7.99 -3.12
C THR A 329 18.41 -9.17 -2.67
N PRO A 330 18.96 -10.40 -2.80
CA PRO A 330 18.21 -11.62 -2.49
C PRO A 330 17.83 -11.66 -1.01
N SER A 331 16.60 -12.09 -0.74
CA SER A 331 16.15 -12.36 0.63
C SER A 331 17.10 -13.37 1.31
N PRO A 332 17.39 -13.23 2.61
CA PRO A 332 18.20 -14.21 3.36
C PRO A 332 17.67 -15.65 3.31
N TYR A 333 16.39 -15.79 3.02
CA TYR A 333 15.69 -17.08 2.96
C TYR A 333 15.52 -17.61 1.52
N LEU A 334 16.20 -17.01 0.54
CA LEU A 334 16.10 -17.44 -0.85
C LEU A 334 16.85 -18.77 -1.06
N GLU A 335 16.14 -19.80 -1.51
CA GLU A 335 16.70 -21.11 -1.87
C GLU A 335 16.90 -21.22 -3.39
N GLY A 336 18.14 -21.29 -3.83
CA GLY A 336 18.48 -21.37 -5.26
C GLY A 336 17.97 -20.16 -6.05
N PHE A 337 17.26 -20.39 -7.15
CA PHE A 337 16.60 -19.34 -7.93
C PHE A 337 15.26 -18.87 -7.35
N GLY A 338 14.75 -19.53 -6.29
CA GLY A 338 13.52 -19.14 -5.61
C GLY A 338 12.22 -19.34 -6.39
N PHE A 339 12.22 -20.03 -7.54
CA PHE A 339 11.01 -20.19 -8.37
C PHE A 339 9.86 -20.89 -7.62
N LYS A 340 10.16 -21.94 -6.85
CA LYS A 340 9.16 -22.63 -6.03
C LYS A 340 8.60 -21.73 -4.93
N GLN A 341 9.48 -20.92 -4.31
CA GLN A 341 9.08 -19.94 -3.29
C GLN A 341 8.25 -18.80 -3.91
N TYR A 342 8.61 -18.35 -5.12
CA TYR A 342 7.85 -17.35 -5.86
C TYR A 342 6.43 -17.84 -6.15
N LEU A 343 6.27 -19.04 -6.72
CA LEU A 343 4.97 -19.61 -7.04
C LEU A 343 4.12 -19.84 -5.77
N ARG A 344 4.75 -20.31 -4.69
CA ARG A 344 4.06 -20.43 -3.39
C ARG A 344 3.56 -19.08 -2.88
N ARG A 345 4.39 -18.04 -2.91
CA ARG A 345 4.00 -16.68 -2.51
C ARG A 345 2.90 -16.14 -3.41
N PHE A 346 3.00 -16.34 -4.72
CA PHE A 346 1.96 -15.96 -5.68
C PHE A 346 0.59 -16.53 -5.29
N VAL A 347 0.51 -17.81 -4.96
CA VAL A 347 -0.75 -18.45 -4.51
C VAL A 347 -1.23 -17.88 -3.17
N ILE A 348 -0.31 -17.54 -2.27
CA ILE A 348 -0.65 -16.99 -0.95
C ILE A 348 -1.32 -15.61 -1.07
N TYR A 349 -0.96 -14.80 -2.06
CA TYR A 349 -1.60 -13.50 -2.26
C TYR A 349 -3.12 -13.60 -2.47
N PHE A 350 -3.63 -14.71 -3.02
CA PHE A 350 -5.08 -14.92 -3.13
C PHE A 350 -5.79 -15.10 -1.78
N LYS A 351 -5.08 -15.50 -0.72
CA LYS A 351 -5.67 -15.61 0.61
C LYS A 351 -6.02 -14.24 1.22
N VAL A 352 -5.44 -13.17 0.72
CA VAL A 352 -5.70 -11.80 1.19
C VAL A 352 -7.17 -11.39 0.99
N PHE A 353 -7.82 -11.91 -0.04
CA PHE A 353 -9.24 -11.68 -0.29
C PHE A 353 -10.19 -12.25 0.79
N THR A 354 -9.67 -12.99 1.76
CA THR A 354 -10.44 -13.41 2.95
C THR A 354 -10.47 -12.34 4.05
N LEU A 355 -9.71 -11.26 3.91
CA LEU A 355 -9.60 -10.18 4.89
C LEU A 355 -10.61 -9.06 4.57
N PRO A 356 -11.57 -8.75 5.48
CA PRO A 356 -12.62 -7.77 5.21
C PRO A 356 -12.11 -6.36 4.93
N ALA A 357 -11.02 -5.92 5.59
CA ALA A 357 -10.47 -4.58 5.37
C ALA A 357 -9.93 -4.41 3.94
N VAL A 358 -9.45 -5.48 3.29
CA VAL A 358 -9.01 -5.46 1.89
C VAL A 358 -10.18 -5.15 0.95
N TRP A 359 -11.33 -5.78 1.19
CA TRP A 359 -12.54 -5.52 0.41
C TRP A 359 -13.07 -4.11 0.65
N LEU A 360 -13.14 -3.66 1.91
CA LEU A 360 -13.60 -2.31 2.23
C LEU A 360 -12.72 -1.25 1.56
N SER A 361 -11.41 -1.36 1.72
CA SER A 361 -10.46 -0.41 1.11
C SER A 361 -10.47 -0.49 -0.42
N GLY A 362 -10.50 -1.69 -0.99
CA GLY A 362 -10.50 -1.90 -2.44
C GLY A 362 -11.78 -1.42 -3.12
N LEU A 363 -12.95 -1.63 -2.49
CA LEU A 363 -14.23 -1.16 -3.02
C LEU A 363 -14.34 0.37 -2.93
N LEU A 364 -13.99 0.94 -1.77
CA LEU A 364 -14.03 2.40 -1.59
C LEU A 364 -13.12 3.11 -2.59
N TRP A 365 -11.88 2.64 -2.75
CA TRP A 365 -10.93 3.24 -3.67
C TRP A 365 -11.32 2.98 -5.13
N GLY A 366 -11.71 1.75 -5.49
CA GLY A 366 -12.07 1.38 -6.86
C GLY A 366 -13.32 2.08 -7.40
N LEU A 367 -14.28 2.42 -6.54
CA LEU A 367 -15.42 3.23 -6.96
C LEU A 367 -15.03 4.67 -7.25
N GLN A 368 -14.05 5.24 -6.54
CA GLN A 368 -13.55 6.58 -6.85
C GLN A 368 -12.87 6.63 -8.22
N ASP A 369 -12.07 5.61 -8.57
CA ASP A 369 -11.48 5.51 -9.90
C ASP A 369 -12.54 5.28 -11.00
N ALA A 370 -13.59 4.52 -10.69
CA ALA A 370 -14.73 4.39 -11.58
C ALA A 370 -15.42 5.75 -11.82
N TYR A 371 -15.67 6.55 -10.78
CA TYR A 371 -16.27 7.88 -10.93
C TYR A 371 -15.36 8.83 -11.71
N MET A 372 -14.04 8.70 -11.55
CA MET A 372 -13.06 9.43 -12.33
C MET A 372 -13.22 9.11 -13.84
N THR A 373 -13.38 7.85 -14.20
CA THR A 373 -13.63 7.46 -15.59
C THR A 373 -14.91 8.12 -16.14
N PHE A 374 -16.00 8.10 -15.36
CA PHE A 374 -17.26 8.72 -15.80
C PHE A 374 -17.13 10.22 -16.01
N PHE A 375 -16.51 10.95 -15.07
CA PHE A 375 -16.40 12.39 -15.24
C PHE A 375 -15.46 12.79 -16.36
N LEU A 376 -14.35 12.10 -16.56
CA LEU A 376 -13.44 12.33 -17.69
C LEU A 376 -14.15 12.07 -19.02
N THR A 377 -14.86 10.95 -19.15
CA THR A 377 -15.63 10.63 -20.37
C THR A 377 -16.70 11.68 -20.63
N THR A 378 -17.47 12.08 -19.61
CA THR A 378 -18.51 13.13 -19.77
C THR A 378 -17.88 14.48 -20.11
N GLN A 379 -16.76 14.82 -19.51
CA GLN A 379 -16.01 16.04 -19.78
C GLN A 379 -15.57 16.12 -21.24
N ASP A 380 -15.03 15.02 -21.77
CA ASP A 380 -14.50 14.95 -23.13
C ASP A 380 -15.55 14.73 -24.23
N THR A 381 -16.81 14.42 -23.86
CA THR A 381 -17.90 14.24 -24.84
C THR A 381 -18.97 15.32 -24.77
N PHE A 382 -19.38 15.72 -23.57
CA PHE A 382 -20.55 16.54 -23.37
C PHE A 382 -20.30 18.06 -23.43
N PHE A 383 -19.10 18.52 -23.02
CA PHE A 383 -18.81 19.95 -22.92
C PHE A 383 -18.36 20.60 -24.22
N TYR A 384 -18.08 19.84 -25.27
CA TYR A 384 -17.77 20.39 -26.58
C TYR A 384 -19.01 20.84 -27.37
N ASP A 385 -20.17 20.22 -27.10
CA ASP A 385 -21.43 20.48 -27.76
C ASP A 385 -22.25 21.62 -27.12
N ASP A 386 -23.29 22.07 -27.82
CA ASP A 386 -24.29 23.01 -27.29
C ASP A 386 -24.94 22.43 -26.03
N PRO A 387 -25.15 23.22 -24.99
CA PRO A 387 -25.00 24.68 -24.89
C PRO A 387 -23.63 25.15 -24.35
N TRP A 388 -22.71 24.22 -24.07
CA TRP A 388 -21.46 24.52 -23.39
C TRP A 388 -20.41 25.13 -24.31
N ASN A 389 -20.20 24.54 -25.49
CA ASN A 389 -19.26 24.97 -26.51
C ASN A 389 -17.85 25.30 -25.96
N TYR A 390 -17.34 24.46 -25.05
CA TYR A 390 -16.00 24.64 -24.51
C TYR A 390 -14.96 24.33 -25.58
N THR A 391 -13.87 25.07 -25.54
CA THR A 391 -12.66 24.72 -26.26
C THR A 391 -11.98 23.52 -25.60
N GLU A 392 -11.18 22.78 -26.35
CA GLU A 392 -10.38 21.67 -25.81
C GLU A 392 -9.55 22.10 -24.58
N THR A 393 -8.93 23.29 -24.62
CA THR A 393 -8.24 23.86 -23.45
C THR A 393 -9.19 24.14 -22.28
N GLY A 394 -10.42 24.60 -22.58
CA GLY A 394 -11.44 24.86 -21.57
C GLY A 394 -11.83 23.60 -20.81
N VAL A 395 -12.00 22.50 -21.54
CA VAL A 395 -12.27 21.16 -20.96
C VAL A 395 -11.08 20.69 -20.12
N ALA A 396 -9.88 20.77 -20.65
CA ALA A 396 -8.68 20.34 -19.91
C ALA A 396 -8.45 21.12 -18.60
N VAL A 397 -8.81 22.41 -18.56
CA VAL A 397 -8.74 23.26 -17.34
C VAL A 397 -9.74 22.83 -16.26
N MET A 398 -10.82 22.13 -16.59
CA MET A 398 -11.78 21.60 -15.60
C MET A 398 -11.09 20.65 -14.60
N ASN A 399 -10.07 19.91 -15.02
CA ASN A 399 -9.28 19.02 -14.17
C ASN A 399 -8.54 19.76 -13.02
N VAL A 400 -8.28 21.06 -13.18
CA VAL A 400 -7.65 21.87 -12.12
C VAL A 400 -8.57 22.01 -10.90
N ALA A 401 -9.88 22.13 -11.11
CA ALA A 401 -10.84 22.18 -10.02
C ALA A 401 -10.86 20.85 -9.24
N THR A 402 -10.81 19.72 -9.95
CA THR A 402 -10.73 18.39 -9.34
C THR A 402 -9.42 18.22 -8.55
N LEU A 403 -8.29 18.69 -9.08
CA LEU A 403 -7.00 18.68 -8.38
C LEU A 403 -7.04 19.50 -7.08
N ILE A 404 -7.64 20.69 -7.10
CA ILE A 404 -7.79 21.53 -5.89
C ILE A 404 -8.59 20.77 -4.82
N GLY A 405 -9.69 20.14 -5.22
CA GLY A 405 -10.48 19.29 -4.33
C GLY A 405 -9.67 18.14 -3.75
N ALA A 406 -8.92 17.43 -4.58
CA ALA A 406 -8.07 16.31 -4.17
C ALA A 406 -7.01 16.74 -3.16
N VAL A 407 -6.37 17.90 -3.35
CA VAL A 407 -5.39 18.46 -2.38
C VAL A 407 -6.03 18.68 -1.01
N ILE A 408 -7.24 19.26 -0.97
CA ILE A 408 -7.97 19.51 0.28
C ILE A 408 -8.36 18.18 0.94
N GLY A 409 -8.86 17.22 0.16
CA GLY A 409 -9.22 15.88 0.62
C GLY A 409 -8.02 15.13 1.21
N CYS A 410 -6.90 15.11 0.53
CA CYS A 410 -5.64 14.51 1.00
C CYS A 410 -5.16 15.16 2.31
N TYR A 411 -5.20 16.49 2.42
CA TYR A 411 -4.81 17.17 3.67
C TYR A 411 -5.69 16.77 4.85
N MET A 412 -7.00 16.65 4.62
CA MET A 412 -7.96 16.25 5.64
C MET A 412 -7.73 14.80 6.09
N SER A 413 -7.63 13.88 5.17
CA SER A 413 -7.54 12.44 5.48
C SER A 413 -6.15 11.99 5.92
N GLY A 414 -5.10 12.73 5.59
CA GLY A 414 -3.76 12.45 6.05
C GLY A 414 -3.39 13.20 7.33
N VAL A 415 -3.01 14.47 7.17
CA VAL A 415 -2.45 15.25 8.30
C VAL A 415 -3.45 15.45 9.44
N LEU A 416 -4.73 15.72 9.11
CA LEU A 416 -5.75 15.92 10.14
C LEU A 416 -6.16 14.57 10.76
N SER A 417 -6.20 13.50 9.96
CA SER A 417 -6.51 12.15 10.44
C SER A 417 -5.45 11.63 11.42
N ASP A 418 -4.15 11.82 11.15
CA ASP A 418 -3.10 11.42 12.09
C ASP A 418 -3.26 12.11 13.46
N LYS A 419 -3.60 13.41 13.46
CA LYS A 419 -3.87 14.15 14.70
C LYS A 419 -5.11 13.62 15.42
N HIS A 420 -6.16 13.29 14.65
CA HIS A 420 -7.40 12.73 15.18
C HIS A 420 -7.18 11.36 15.81
N VAL A 421 -6.45 10.47 15.15
CA VAL A 421 -6.08 9.13 15.67
C VAL A 421 -5.32 9.25 16.98
N LEU A 422 -4.31 10.13 17.05
CA LEU A 422 -3.56 10.38 18.29
C LEU A 422 -4.44 10.95 19.40
N TRP A 423 -5.39 11.83 19.09
CA TRP A 423 -6.32 12.38 20.04
C TRP A 423 -7.32 11.33 20.56
N MET A 424 -7.84 10.47 19.68
CA MET A 424 -8.71 9.36 20.05
C MET A 424 -7.95 8.32 20.91
N ALA A 425 -6.72 7.98 20.53
CA ALA A 425 -5.89 7.03 21.29
C ALA A 425 -5.63 7.53 22.71
N LYS A 426 -5.37 8.84 22.91
CA LYS A 426 -5.23 9.42 24.25
C LYS A 426 -6.50 9.29 25.11
N ARG A 427 -7.69 9.31 24.50
CA ARG A 427 -8.96 9.12 25.20
C ARG A 427 -9.32 7.66 25.42
N ASN A 428 -8.64 6.75 24.71
CA ASN A 428 -8.83 5.30 24.79
C ASN A 428 -7.63 4.64 25.49
N ASP A 429 -7.22 5.17 26.63
CA ASP A 429 -6.15 4.64 27.49
C ASP A 429 -4.85 4.34 26.75
N GLY A 430 -4.53 5.14 25.73
CA GLY A 430 -3.33 4.97 24.92
C GLY A 430 -3.46 3.95 23.78
N VAL A 431 -4.57 3.24 23.68
CA VAL A 431 -4.79 2.22 22.66
C VAL A 431 -5.29 2.86 21.37
N SER A 432 -4.55 2.65 20.28
CA SER A 432 -4.93 3.05 18.92
C SER A 432 -5.63 1.91 18.20
N GLU A 433 -6.71 2.26 17.52
CA GLU A 433 -7.48 1.36 16.67
C GLU A 433 -7.54 1.92 15.24
N PRO A 434 -7.37 1.09 14.18
CA PRO A 434 -7.43 1.54 12.79
C PRO A 434 -8.73 2.26 12.42
N GLU A 435 -9.83 1.86 13.05
CA GLU A 435 -11.16 2.41 12.83
C GLU A 435 -11.25 3.92 13.17
N PHE A 436 -10.35 4.46 13.98
CA PHE A 436 -10.33 5.90 14.30
C PHE A 436 -10.11 6.78 13.06
N ARG A 437 -9.47 6.26 12.01
CA ARG A 437 -9.31 6.98 10.74
C ARG A 437 -10.63 7.15 9.99
N LEU A 438 -11.54 6.19 10.09
CA LEU A 438 -12.79 6.19 9.35
C LEU A 438 -13.75 7.31 9.76
N TRP A 439 -13.59 7.90 10.95
CA TRP A 439 -14.46 8.97 11.42
C TRP A 439 -14.48 10.20 10.52
N LEU A 440 -13.36 10.55 9.90
CA LEU A 440 -13.29 11.71 9.02
C LEU A 440 -14.02 11.50 7.69
N LEU A 441 -14.28 10.26 7.29
CA LEU A 441 -15.05 9.96 6.10
C LEU A 441 -16.54 10.33 6.21
N PHE A 442 -17.07 10.65 7.41
CA PHE A 442 -18.42 11.24 7.53
C PHE A 442 -18.57 12.58 6.80
N ILE A 443 -17.48 13.35 6.70
CA ILE A 443 -17.47 14.59 5.91
C ILE A 443 -17.54 14.24 4.42
N THR A 444 -16.75 13.27 3.99
CA THR A 444 -16.71 12.80 2.60
C THR A 444 -18.02 12.17 2.17
N LEU A 445 -18.73 11.46 3.08
CA LEU A 445 -20.06 10.87 2.85
C LEU A 445 -21.09 11.87 2.31
N LEU A 446 -20.95 13.15 2.66
CA LEU A 446 -21.85 14.19 2.20
C LEU A 446 -21.30 14.95 0.97
N ILE A 447 -19.99 15.20 0.96
CA ILE A 447 -19.36 16.05 -0.07
C ILE A 447 -19.22 15.31 -1.39
N SER A 448 -18.74 14.05 -1.39
CA SER A 448 -18.45 13.32 -2.61
C SER A 448 -19.71 13.04 -3.45
N PRO A 449 -20.81 12.49 -2.91
CA PRO A 449 -22.04 12.30 -3.68
C PRO A 449 -22.66 13.62 -4.17
N ALA A 450 -22.57 14.69 -3.35
CA ALA A 450 -23.03 16.02 -3.77
C ALA A 450 -22.23 16.53 -4.98
N GLY A 451 -20.93 16.26 -5.02
CA GLY A 451 -20.08 16.57 -6.17
C GLY A 451 -20.53 15.90 -7.45
N LEU A 452 -20.83 14.60 -7.39
CA LEU A 452 -21.33 13.83 -8.53
C LEU A 452 -22.67 14.39 -9.05
N ILE A 453 -23.61 14.73 -8.15
CA ILE A 453 -24.88 15.35 -8.51
C ILE A 453 -24.64 16.73 -9.15
N MET A 454 -23.84 17.58 -8.51
CA MET A 454 -23.59 18.93 -9.01
C MET A 454 -22.94 18.93 -10.39
N PHE A 455 -22.01 18.01 -10.64
CA PHE A 455 -21.37 17.89 -11.92
C PHE A 455 -22.33 17.31 -12.98
N GLY A 456 -22.89 16.11 -12.77
CA GLY A 456 -23.63 15.40 -13.80
C GLY A 456 -25.02 16.00 -14.07
N VAL A 457 -25.80 16.29 -13.01
CA VAL A 457 -27.10 16.94 -13.16
C VAL A 457 -26.92 18.40 -13.58
N GLY A 458 -25.89 19.06 -13.06
CA GLY A 458 -25.57 20.44 -13.46
C GLY A 458 -25.19 20.56 -14.92
N ALA A 459 -24.43 19.60 -15.46
CA ALA A 459 -24.09 19.55 -16.88
C ALA A 459 -25.34 19.37 -17.75
N ASP A 460 -26.21 18.40 -17.43
CA ASP A 460 -27.43 18.09 -18.17
C ASP A 460 -28.48 19.20 -18.09
N LYS A 461 -28.65 19.82 -16.91
CA LYS A 461 -29.64 20.88 -16.67
C LYS A 461 -29.09 22.30 -16.87
N VAL A 462 -27.89 22.41 -17.42
CA VAL A 462 -27.23 23.70 -17.72
C VAL A 462 -27.20 24.64 -16.50
N TRP A 463 -26.68 24.13 -15.39
CA TRP A 463 -26.48 24.95 -14.19
C TRP A 463 -25.36 25.99 -14.39
N PRO A 464 -25.26 27.01 -13.53
CA PRO A 464 -24.13 27.94 -13.59
C PRO A 464 -22.79 27.23 -13.57
N ARG A 465 -21.83 27.71 -14.35
CA ARG A 465 -20.50 27.11 -14.51
C ARG A 465 -19.79 26.91 -13.15
N GLU A 466 -19.96 27.87 -12.28
CA GLU A 466 -19.39 27.85 -10.92
C GLU A 466 -19.85 26.63 -10.12
N ALA A 467 -21.12 26.23 -10.25
CA ALA A 467 -21.65 25.04 -9.59
C ALA A 467 -20.99 23.75 -10.10
N ILE A 468 -20.72 23.67 -11.42
CA ILE A 468 -20.05 22.53 -12.03
C ILE A 468 -18.60 22.43 -11.55
N TYR A 469 -17.86 23.54 -11.50
CA TYR A 469 -16.49 23.55 -10.99
C TYR A 469 -16.41 23.21 -9.49
N VAL A 470 -17.39 23.66 -8.69
CA VAL A 470 -17.50 23.23 -7.28
C VAL A 470 -17.81 21.73 -7.21
N GLY A 471 -18.69 21.21 -8.08
CA GLY A 471 -18.97 19.78 -8.19
C GLY A 471 -17.71 18.97 -8.48
N LEU A 472 -16.89 19.41 -9.43
CA LEU A 472 -15.60 18.79 -9.74
C LEU A 472 -14.62 18.83 -8.57
N ALA A 473 -14.55 19.96 -7.85
CA ALA A 473 -13.74 20.04 -6.64
C ALA A 473 -14.23 19.08 -5.54
N PHE A 474 -15.54 18.85 -5.44
CA PHE A 474 -16.10 17.89 -4.49
C PHE A 474 -15.83 16.44 -4.90
N ILE A 475 -15.85 16.11 -6.20
CA ILE A 475 -15.42 14.81 -6.72
C ILE A 475 -13.93 14.58 -6.38
N GLY A 476 -13.08 15.57 -6.66
CA GLY A 476 -11.65 15.50 -6.31
C GLY A 476 -11.42 15.35 -4.81
N PHE A 477 -12.18 16.05 -3.99
CA PHE A 477 -12.14 15.92 -2.53
C PHE A 477 -12.47 14.48 -2.09
N GLY A 478 -13.51 13.86 -2.67
CA GLY A 478 -13.88 12.46 -2.46
C GLY A 478 -12.73 11.52 -2.80
N TRP A 479 -12.17 11.69 -4.00
CA TRP A 479 -11.05 10.89 -4.50
C TRP A 479 -9.83 10.96 -3.56
N GLY A 480 -9.38 12.16 -3.21
CA GLY A 480 -8.21 12.35 -2.33
C GLY A 480 -8.44 11.83 -0.91
N SER A 481 -9.62 12.10 -0.34
CA SER A 481 -9.92 11.72 1.05
C SER A 481 -10.14 10.21 1.22
N ILE A 482 -10.83 9.57 0.29
CA ILE A 482 -11.10 8.12 0.34
C ILE A 482 -9.83 7.34 0.03
N GLY A 483 -9.05 7.74 -0.98
CA GLY A 483 -7.80 7.07 -1.33
C GLY A 483 -6.84 7.00 -0.16
N ASP A 484 -6.55 8.13 0.47
CA ASP A 484 -5.65 8.19 1.63
C ASP A 484 -6.19 7.39 2.83
N THR A 485 -7.48 7.58 3.17
CA THR A 485 -8.08 6.88 4.32
C THR A 485 -8.15 5.37 4.10
N ALA A 486 -8.55 4.91 2.91
CA ALA A 486 -8.69 3.48 2.60
C ALA A 486 -7.35 2.75 2.70
N MET A 487 -6.28 3.34 2.15
CA MET A 487 -4.94 2.78 2.21
C MET A 487 -4.38 2.80 3.63
N SER A 488 -4.49 3.94 4.33
CA SER A 488 -4.04 4.08 5.72
C SER A 488 -4.78 3.11 6.66
N TYR A 489 -6.10 2.96 6.50
CA TYR A 489 -6.91 2.01 7.28
C TYR A 489 -6.44 0.56 7.10
N LEU A 490 -6.16 0.15 5.86
CA LEU A 490 -5.65 -1.19 5.59
C LEU A 490 -4.28 -1.42 6.22
N MET A 491 -3.35 -0.46 6.05
CA MET A 491 -1.99 -0.56 6.59
C MET A 491 -1.97 -0.60 8.11
N ASP A 492 -2.84 0.17 8.76
CA ASP A 492 -2.99 0.13 10.22
C ASP A 492 -3.69 -1.15 10.70
N SER A 493 -4.63 -1.70 9.91
CA SER A 493 -5.33 -2.95 10.26
C SER A 493 -4.42 -4.18 10.18
N TYR A 494 -3.50 -4.23 9.22
CA TYR A 494 -2.65 -5.38 8.95
C TYR A 494 -1.19 -4.98 8.68
N PRO A 495 -0.47 -4.42 9.68
CA PRO A 495 0.85 -3.81 9.48
C PRO A 495 1.95 -4.77 9.04
N ASP A 496 1.84 -6.07 9.35
CA ASP A 496 2.88 -7.05 9.01
C ASP A 496 2.70 -7.65 7.59
N ILE A 497 1.58 -7.38 6.90
CA ILE A 497 1.26 -7.86 5.55
C ILE A 497 0.84 -6.73 4.60
N VAL A 498 1.46 -5.56 4.73
CA VAL A 498 1.11 -4.36 3.95
C VAL A 498 1.11 -4.64 2.44
N ILE A 499 2.20 -5.21 1.90
CA ILE A 499 2.30 -5.45 0.45
C ILE A 499 1.21 -6.41 -0.04
N GLN A 500 0.89 -7.45 0.73
CA GLN A 500 -0.15 -8.41 0.36
C GLN A 500 -1.52 -7.74 0.37
N GLY A 501 -1.79 -6.94 1.41
CA GLY A 501 -3.02 -6.17 1.52
C GLY A 501 -3.19 -5.20 0.36
N MET A 502 -2.14 -4.44 0.02
CA MET A 502 -2.17 -3.47 -1.08
C MET A 502 -2.33 -4.13 -2.44
N VAL A 503 -1.72 -5.28 -2.69
CA VAL A 503 -1.98 -6.06 -3.92
C VAL A 503 -3.46 -6.45 -4.02
N GLY A 504 -4.06 -6.89 -2.92
CA GLY A 504 -5.50 -7.21 -2.89
C GLY A 504 -6.37 -5.99 -3.20
N VAL A 505 -6.07 -4.83 -2.61
CA VAL A 505 -6.75 -3.56 -2.88
C VAL A 505 -6.59 -3.17 -4.34
N SER A 506 -5.37 -3.20 -4.88
CA SER A 506 -5.09 -2.82 -6.26
C SER A 506 -5.83 -3.71 -7.29
N ILE A 507 -5.92 -5.01 -7.04
CA ILE A 507 -6.70 -5.91 -7.91
C ILE A 507 -8.19 -5.57 -7.87
N ILE A 508 -8.78 -5.35 -6.69
CA ILE A 508 -10.20 -4.99 -6.56
C ILE A 508 -10.46 -3.65 -7.23
N ASN A 509 -9.68 -2.63 -6.88
CA ASN A 509 -9.76 -1.28 -7.41
C ASN A 509 -9.73 -1.27 -8.94
N ASN A 510 -8.64 -1.75 -9.51
CA ASN A 510 -8.41 -1.66 -10.94
C ASN A 510 -9.32 -2.61 -11.75
N THR A 511 -9.81 -3.71 -11.15
CA THR A 511 -10.83 -4.55 -11.79
C THR A 511 -12.17 -3.79 -11.87
N LEU A 512 -12.55 -3.06 -10.81
CA LEU A 512 -13.74 -2.20 -10.84
C LEU A 512 -13.57 -1.10 -11.87
N ALA A 513 -12.47 -0.36 -11.86
CA ALA A 513 -12.19 0.69 -12.82
C ALA A 513 -12.25 0.15 -14.27
N CYS A 514 -11.67 -1.01 -14.53
CA CYS A 514 -11.77 -1.69 -15.82
C CYS A 514 -13.23 -1.96 -16.25
N VAL A 515 -14.02 -2.59 -15.37
CA VAL A 515 -15.42 -2.90 -15.64
C VAL A 515 -16.22 -1.63 -15.94
N PHE A 516 -16.07 -0.62 -15.08
CA PHE A 516 -16.79 0.65 -15.26
C PHE A 516 -16.34 1.42 -16.51
N THR A 517 -15.07 1.32 -16.91
CA THR A 517 -14.58 1.90 -18.18
C THR A 517 -15.29 1.30 -19.38
N PHE A 518 -15.48 -0.03 -19.41
CA PHE A 518 -16.23 -0.67 -20.49
C PHE A 518 -17.73 -0.34 -20.49
N VAL A 519 -18.32 -0.09 -19.33
CA VAL A 519 -19.76 0.18 -19.18
C VAL A 519 -20.08 1.66 -19.34
N CYS A 520 -19.11 2.55 -19.13
CA CYS A 520 -19.30 3.99 -19.00
C CYS A 520 -20.10 4.60 -20.16
N SER A 521 -19.63 4.45 -21.41
CA SER A 521 -20.29 5.03 -22.58
C SER A 521 -21.71 4.47 -22.78
N TYR A 522 -21.87 3.15 -22.68
CA TYR A 522 -23.18 2.51 -22.83
C TYR A 522 -24.18 2.96 -21.75
N TRP A 523 -23.71 3.20 -20.55
CA TRP A 523 -24.56 3.66 -19.45
C TRP A 523 -24.95 5.13 -19.62
N LEU A 524 -24.02 5.99 -20.00
CA LEU A 524 -24.29 7.40 -20.30
C LEU A 524 -25.29 7.54 -21.44
N ASP A 525 -25.11 6.81 -22.54
CA ASP A 525 -25.99 6.83 -23.71
C ASP A 525 -27.39 6.26 -23.40
N GLY A 526 -27.46 5.19 -22.63
CA GLY A 526 -28.72 4.50 -22.35
C GLY A 526 -29.59 5.18 -21.30
N SER A 527 -29.01 5.80 -20.28
CA SER A 527 -29.73 6.40 -19.14
C SER A 527 -29.74 7.92 -19.15
N GLY A 528 -28.90 8.55 -19.98
CA GLY A 528 -28.64 9.98 -19.96
C GLY A 528 -27.73 10.41 -18.80
N THR A 529 -27.07 11.54 -18.98
CA THR A 529 -26.03 12.03 -18.06
C THR A 529 -26.59 12.26 -16.65
N ALA A 530 -27.69 13.00 -16.49
CA ALA A 530 -28.26 13.30 -15.17
C ALA A 530 -28.61 12.03 -14.37
N ASN A 531 -29.32 11.08 -14.99
CA ASN A 531 -29.74 9.85 -14.30
C ASN A 531 -28.55 8.98 -13.92
N THR A 532 -27.56 8.88 -14.80
CA THR A 532 -26.32 8.13 -14.52
C THR A 532 -25.62 8.69 -13.28
N TYR A 533 -25.42 10.02 -13.19
CA TYR A 533 -24.76 10.63 -12.06
C TYR A 533 -25.57 10.59 -10.75
N ILE A 534 -26.89 10.60 -10.82
CA ILE A 534 -27.74 10.36 -9.65
C ILE A 534 -27.51 8.95 -9.11
N VAL A 535 -27.47 7.94 -9.99
CA VAL A 535 -27.21 6.55 -9.56
C VAL A 535 -25.79 6.41 -9.01
N LEU A 536 -24.79 7.01 -9.66
CA LEU A 536 -23.41 7.01 -9.17
C LEU A 536 -23.31 7.66 -7.78
N ALA A 537 -23.99 8.79 -7.57
CA ALA A 537 -24.02 9.45 -6.27
C ALA A 537 -24.69 8.60 -5.17
N VAL A 538 -25.74 7.84 -5.50
CA VAL A 538 -26.36 6.89 -4.58
C VAL A 538 -25.40 5.74 -4.26
N ILE A 539 -24.71 5.20 -5.27
CA ILE A 539 -23.70 4.15 -5.06
C ILE A 539 -22.57 4.67 -4.18
N ASP A 540 -22.09 5.89 -4.42
CA ASP A 540 -21.03 6.53 -3.63
C ASP A 540 -21.47 6.72 -2.18
N PHE A 541 -22.65 7.30 -1.96
CA PHE A 541 -23.21 7.46 -0.61
C PHE A 541 -23.32 6.12 0.13
N VAL A 542 -23.86 5.09 -0.50
CA VAL A 542 -24.03 3.77 0.09
C VAL A 542 -22.67 3.13 0.38
N SER A 543 -21.73 3.20 -0.56
CA SER A 543 -20.39 2.63 -0.40
C SER A 543 -19.61 3.27 0.75
N ILE A 544 -19.63 4.60 0.84
CA ILE A 544 -18.99 5.31 1.96
C ILE A 544 -19.73 5.02 3.27
N ALA A 545 -21.05 4.89 3.27
CA ALA A 545 -21.82 4.55 4.47
C ALA A 545 -21.45 3.18 5.08
N PHE A 546 -20.78 2.28 4.31
CA PHE A 546 -20.18 1.06 4.86
C PHE A 546 -19.09 1.29 5.91
N ILE A 547 -18.61 2.54 6.07
CA ILE A 547 -17.76 2.89 7.23
C ILE A 547 -18.52 2.70 8.55
N ILE A 548 -19.84 2.86 8.58
CA ILE A 548 -20.65 2.72 9.80
C ILE A 548 -20.54 1.29 10.37
N PRO A 549 -20.88 0.22 9.62
CA PRO A 549 -20.63 -1.14 10.11
C PRO A 549 -19.15 -1.43 10.38
N ALA A 550 -18.21 -0.83 9.62
CA ALA A 550 -16.78 -0.99 9.87
C ALA A 550 -16.34 -0.38 11.22
N LEU A 551 -16.89 0.77 11.62
CA LEU A 551 -16.65 1.38 12.93
C LEU A 551 -17.14 0.50 14.10
N TYR A 552 -18.32 -0.13 13.97
CA TYR A 552 -18.89 -0.96 15.04
C TYR A 552 -18.31 -2.37 15.06
N TRP A 553 -18.08 -2.98 13.92
CA TRP A 553 -17.71 -4.39 13.80
C TRP A 553 -16.29 -4.63 13.30
N GLY A 554 -15.54 -3.60 12.88
CA GLY A 554 -14.20 -3.73 12.32
C GLY A 554 -13.24 -4.49 13.25
N LYS A 555 -13.21 -4.15 14.53
CA LYS A 555 -12.44 -4.90 15.55
C LYS A 555 -12.85 -6.37 15.63
N SER A 556 -14.14 -6.67 15.56
CA SER A 556 -14.66 -8.04 15.56
C SER A 556 -14.25 -8.79 14.28
N TRP A 557 -14.28 -8.14 13.13
CA TRP A 557 -13.82 -8.72 11.86
C TRP A 557 -12.33 -9.08 11.92
N ARG A 558 -11.48 -8.16 12.41
CA ARG A 558 -10.04 -8.41 12.60
C ARG A 558 -9.77 -9.53 13.58
N ARG A 559 -10.55 -9.62 14.67
CA ARG A 559 -10.46 -10.73 15.64
C ARG A 559 -10.83 -12.08 14.99
N ARG A 560 -11.89 -12.15 14.20
CA ARG A 560 -12.32 -13.38 13.50
C ARG A 560 -11.31 -13.83 12.46
N THR A 561 -10.66 -12.90 11.76
CA THR A 561 -9.66 -13.20 10.73
C THR A 561 -8.22 -13.31 11.27
N LYS A 562 -8.02 -13.23 12.59
CA LYS A 562 -6.72 -13.31 13.26
C LYS A 562 -5.90 -14.53 12.80
N ARG A 563 -6.49 -15.72 12.74
CA ARG A 563 -5.78 -16.95 12.33
C ARG A 563 -5.28 -16.88 10.89
N ILE A 564 -6.07 -16.29 10.00
CA ILE A 564 -5.68 -16.11 8.59
C ILE A 564 -4.54 -15.10 8.51
N TYR A 565 -4.65 -13.98 9.23
CA TYR A 565 -3.59 -12.98 9.31
C TYR A 565 -2.28 -13.59 9.81
N ILE A 566 -2.29 -14.35 10.90
CA ILE A 566 -1.10 -15.01 11.44
C ILE A 566 -0.49 -15.96 10.39
N SER A 567 -1.32 -16.77 9.72
CA SER A 567 -0.84 -17.68 8.68
C SER A 567 -0.19 -16.94 7.50
N LEU A 568 -0.69 -15.76 7.13
CA LEU A 568 -0.11 -14.91 6.10
C LEU A 568 1.23 -14.32 6.53
N VAL A 569 1.34 -13.85 7.78
CA VAL A 569 2.60 -13.34 8.35
C VAL A 569 3.65 -14.43 8.38
N GLU A 570 3.33 -15.62 8.88
CA GLU A 570 4.25 -16.77 8.93
C GLU A 570 4.76 -17.16 7.55
N LEU A 571 3.87 -17.22 6.57
CA LEU A 571 4.21 -17.56 5.19
C LEU A 571 5.05 -16.47 4.49
N THR A 572 4.90 -15.23 4.91
CA THR A 572 5.61 -14.08 4.30
C THR A 572 7.01 -13.90 4.87
N GLN A 573 7.20 -14.16 6.15
CA GLN A 573 8.49 -13.98 6.84
C GLN A 573 9.52 -15.08 6.55
N GLY A 574 9.34 -15.83 5.49
CA GLY A 574 10.32 -16.81 5.01
C GLY A 574 10.30 -18.13 5.75
N MET A 575 9.25 -18.33 6.51
CA MET A 575 9.03 -19.57 7.25
C MET A 575 8.21 -20.52 6.40
N GLY A 576 8.79 -20.99 5.40
CA GLY A 576 8.17 -21.97 4.54
C GLY A 576 9.18 -22.76 3.78
#